data_67009b327673a0d751a3c9ca3b952a2f
#
_entry.id   67009b327673a0d751a3c9ca3b952a2f
#
_cell.length_a   1.000
_cell.length_b   1.000
_cell.length_c   1.000
_cell.angle_alpha   90.00
_cell.angle_beta   90.00
_cell.angle_gamma   90.00
#
_symmetry.space_group_name_H-M   'P 1'
#
loop_
_entity.id
_entity.type
_entity.pdbx_description
1 polymer ?
#
loop_
_entity_poly.entity_id
_entity_poly.type
_entity_poly.pdbx_seq_one_letter_code
_entity_poly.pdbx_strand_id
1 'polypeptide(L)'
;AAAVREVIAAHGNHVNAWILSHPHQDHAGAFNQIYASPDGITIDAVYDNGFDYDFIEAAGEPYDDITVMETYHTLTQDASNVTHLHRGDVLSICGLTFSVLNAYDDTVLQNVGDEKDYQNNASLLLKVSSVNSSMLFCSDIKYDMNDSLLAACKDQLACDYVQTGHHGNWSFSEEFYDAAGASVYFIDAPSSITDNADFPASTLKSDLLAKGKTVLDFSTAPNTVTLK
;
A
#
# COMPACT_ATOMS: atom_id res chain seq x y z
N ALA A 1 10.16 10.06 8.62
CA ALA A 1 9.32 10.66 9.67
C ALA A 1 9.17 12.19 9.51
N ALA A 2 10.25 12.98 9.24
CA ALA A 2 10.17 14.46 9.22
C ALA A 2 9.08 14.97 8.24
N ALA A 3 9.14 14.57 6.98
CA ALA A 3 8.15 14.99 5.97
C ALA A 3 6.71 14.58 6.34
N VAL A 4 6.53 13.41 6.96
CA VAL A 4 5.20 12.95 7.42
C VAL A 4 4.70 13.85 8.56
N ARG A 5 5.57 14.21 9.51
CA ARG A 5 5.23 15.16 10.59
C ARG A 5 4.82 16.53 10.04
N GLU A 6 5.49 17.03 9.00
CA GLU A 6 5.12 18.31 8.35
C GLU A 6 3.71 18.23 7.74
N VAL A 7 3.36 17.13 7.08
CA VAL A 7 2.01 16.92 6.53
C VAL A 7 0.99 16.87 7.66
N ILE A 8 1.24 16.11 8.72
CA ILE A 8 0.33 16.00 9.87
C ILE A 8 0.16 17.36 10.56
N ALA A 9 1.24 18.13 10.72
CA ALA A 9 1.19 19.45 11.32
C ALA A 9 0.34 20.44 10.50
N ALA A 10 0.40 20.37 9.17
CA ALA A 10 -0.44 21.17 8.29
C ALA A 10 -1.95 20.85 8.45
N HIS A 11 -2.28 19.69 9.01
CA HIS A 11 -3.64 19.25 9.31
C HIS A 11 -3.97 19.24 10.82
N GLY A 12 -3.26 20.05 11.62
CA GLY A 12 -3.58 20.28 13.04
C GLY A 12 -3.08 19.23 14.01
N ASN A 13 -2.06 18.46 13.64
CA ASN A 13 -1.47 17.40 14.45
C ASN A 13 -2.46 16.28 14.84
N HIS A 14 -3.47 16.06 14.02
CA HIS A 14 -4.50 15.04 14.27
C HIS A 14 -4.63 14.08 13.08
N VAL A 15 -4.55 12.78 13.37
CA VAL A 15 -4.71 11.68 12.42
C VAL A 15 -5.91 10.85 12.84
N ASN A 16 -7.01 10.94 12.08
CA ASN A 16 -8.22 10.15 12.36
C ASN A 16 -7.98 8.63 12.18
N ALA A 17 -7.19 8.29 11.16
CA ALA A 17 -6.79 6.90 10.93
C ALA A 17 -5.41 6.85 10.28
N TRP A 18 -4.56 5.98 10.77
CA TRP A 18 -3.32 5.58 10.12
C TRP A 18 -3.49 4.18 9.58
N ILE A 19 -3.37 4.00 8.29
CA ILE A 19 -3.50 2.69 7.66
C ILE A 19 -2.12 2.26 7.18
N LEU A 20 -1.58 1.19 7.77
CA LEU A 20 -0.30 0.59 7.41
C LEU A 20 -0.55 -0.59 6.48
N SER A 21 0.00 -0.54 5.28
CA SER A 21 -0.17 -1.60 4.30
C SER A 21 0.56 -2.90 4.68
N HIS A 22 1.81 -2.77 5.14
CA HIS A 22 2.69 -3.83 5.61
C HIS A 22 3.89 -3.25 6.37
N PRO A 23 4.66 -4.06 7.14
CA PRO A 23 5.67 -3.53 8.07
C PRO A 23 7.09 -3.36 7.49
N HIS A 24 7.29 -3.14 6.19
CA HIS A 24 8.60 -2.79 5.64
C HIS A 24 9.06 -1.38 6.03
N GLN A 25 10.36 -1.13 5.94
CA GLN A 25 11.02 0.10 6.40
C GLN A 25 10.43 1.38 5.77
N ASP A 26 10.20 1.37 4.50
CA ASP A 26 9.67 2.52 3.74
C ASP A 26 8.18 2.77 3.98
N HIS A 27 7.46 1.79 4.53
CA HIS A 27 6.06 1.91 4.94
C HIS A 27 5.90 2.16 6.45
N ALA A 28 6.51 1.33 7.30
CA ALA A 28 6.36 1.39 8.75
C ALA A 28 7.37 2.30 9.46
N GLY A 29 8.51 2.60 8.84
CA GLY A 29 9.60 3.31 9.53
C GLY A 29 9.22 4.71 10.02
N ALA A 30 8.41 5.46 9.27
CA ALA A 30 7.91 6.76 9.72
C ALA A 30 6.86 6.60 10.83
N PHE A 31 5.96 5.62 10.70
CA PHE A 31 4.97 5.29 11.72
C PHE A 31 5.65 4.97 13.06
N ASN A 32 6.59 4.04 13.06
CA ASN A 32 7.28 3.60 14.27
C ASN A 32 7.90 4.78 15.05
N GLN A 33 8.56 5.70 14.32
CA GLN A 33 9.17 6.88 14.94
C GLN A 33 8.12 7.86 15.50
N ILE A 34 7.01 8.06 14.80
CA ILE A 34 5.96 9.00 15.20
C ILE A 34 5.13 8.41 16.33
N TYR A 35 4.80 7.12 16.26
CA TYR A 35 3.99 6.45 17.27
C TYR A 35 4.74 6.32 18.61
N ALA A 36 6.05 6.02 18.55
CA ALA A 36 6.91 5.98 19.75
C ALA A 36 7.15 7.36 20.40
N SER A 37 7.17 8.43 19.59
CA SER A 37 7.40 9.81 20.05
C SER A 37 6.47 10.76 19.31
N PRO A 38 5.20 10.86 19.72
CA PRO A 38 4.18 11.59 18.95
C PRO A 38 4.35 13.10 18.95
N ASP A 39 5.05 13.70 19.94
CA ASP A 39 5.38 15.13 20.00
C ASP A 39 4.15 16.04 19.74
N GLY A 40 3.03 15.72 20.36
CA GLY A 40 1.77 16.46 20.22
C GLY A 40 0.88 16.02 19.06
N ILE A 41 1.27 15.00 18.29
CA ILE A 41 0.40 14.36 17.31
C ILE A 41 -0.55 13.39 18.04
N THR A 42 -1.81 13.41 17.67
CA THR A 42 -2.82 12.44 18.12
C THR A 42 -3.20 11.52 16.97
N ILE A 43 -3.30 10.21 17.25
CA ILE A 43 -3.72 9.19 16.30
C ILE A 43 -4.90 8.45 16.90
N ASP A 44 -6.10 8.60 16.32
CA ASP A 44 -7.32 8.02 16.86
C ASP A 44 -7.37 6.50 16.65
N ALA A 45 -7.02 6.06 15.44
CA ALA A 45 -7.04 4.65 15.08
C ALA A 45 -5.85 4.28 14.19
N VAL A 46 -5.37 3.05 14.35
CA VAL A 46 -4.37 2.42 13.48
C VAL A 46 -5.00 1.17 12.89
N TYR A 47 -4.84 0.98 11.59
CA TYR A 47 -5.26 -0.22 10.89
C TYR A 47 -4.06 -0.83 10.17
N ASP A 48 -3.95 -2.15 10.17
CA ASP A 48 -2.88 -2.87 9.48
C ASP A 48 -3.42 -4.12 8.76
N ASN A 49 -2.53 -4.85 8.10
CA ASN A 49 -2.88 -6.03 7.31
C ASN A 49 -3.05 -7.32 8.12
N GLY A 50 -2.96 -7.28 9.45
CA GLY A 50 -3.14 -8.43 10.34
C GLY A 50 -2.07 -9.52 10.20
N PHE A 51 -0.84 -9.17 9.81
CA PHE A 51 0.25 -10.13 9.62
C PHE A 51 0.55 -10.92 10.91
N ASP A 52 0.93 -12.19 10.73
CA ASP A 52 1.40 -13.05 11.80
C ASP A 52 2.91 -12.80 12.00
N TYR A 53 3.24 -12.10 13.09
CA TYR A 53 4.62 -11.72 13.40
C TYR A 53 5.54 -12.93 13.49
N ASP A 54 5.15 -13.96 14.27
CA ASP A 54 5.99 -15.14 14.51
C ASP A 54 6.23 -15.93 13.20
N PHE A 55 5.21 -16.00 12.35
CA PHE A 55 5.33 -16.66 11.05
C PHE A 55 6.27 -15.90 10.12
N ILE A 56 6.10 -14.58 9.99
CA ILE A 56 6.94 -13.76 9.12
C ILE A 56 8.39 -13.73 9.61
N GLU A 57 8.63 -13.62 10.92
CA GLU A 57 9.98 -13.71 11.49
C GLU A 57 10.66 -15.04 11.14
N ALA A 58 9.92 -16.14 11.23
CA ALA A 58 10.46 -17.47 10.94
C ALA A 58 10.64 -17.74 9.44
N ALA A 59 9.80 -17.15 8.57
CA ALA A 59 9.80 -17.34 7.13
C ALA A 59 10.53 -16.24 6.36
N GLY A 60 10.95 -15.16 7.05
CA GLY A 60 11.47 -13.92 6.46
C GLY A 60 12.67 -14.13 5.54
N GLU A 61 12.68 -13.33 4.49
CA GLU A 61 13.75 -13.28 3.51
C GLU A 61 14.84 -12.27 3.93
N PRO A 62 16.06 -12.36 3.40
CA PRO A 62 17.15 -11.45 3.79
C PRO A 62 16.90 -9.96 3.53
N TYR A 63 15.94 -9.61 2.70
CA TYR A 63 15.54 -8.23 2.41
C TYR A 63 14.43 -7.71 3.35
N ASP A 64 13.78 -8.60 4.11
CA ASP A 64 12.82 -8.19 5.13
C ASP A 64 13.57 -7.52 6.29
N ASP A 65 13.23 -6.27 6.61
CA ASP A 65 13.79 -5.59 7.77
C ASP A 65 13.03 -6.01 9.04
N ILE A 66 13.43 -7.16 9.59
CA ILE A 66 12.82 -7.72 10.80
C ILE A 66 12.84 -6.72 11.96
N THR A 67 13.88 -5.88 12.08
CA THR A 67 13.96 -4.87 13.16
C THR A 67 12.84 -3.84 13.09
N VAL A 68 12.42 -3.45 11.88
CA VAL A 68 11.30 -2.52 11.69
C VAL A 68 9.98 -3.19 12.08
N MET A 69 9.80 -4.45 11.67
CA MET A 69 8.64 -5.26 12.00
C MET A 69 8.55 -5.50 13.52
N GLU A 70 9.65 -5.89 14.18
CA GLU A 70 9.72 -6.03 15.65
C GLU A 70 9.36 -4.75 16.38
N THR A 71 9.86 -3.62 15.88
CA THR A 71 9.55 -2.30 16.46
C THR A 71 8.07 -2.01 16.33
N TYR A 72 7.47 -2.23 15.16
CA TYR A 72 6.04 -2.07 14.93
C TYR A 72 5.24 -2.97 15.89
N HIS A 73 5.56 -4.25 15.94
CA HIS A 73 4.89 -5.21 16.81
C HIS A 73 4.96 -4.79 18.28
N THR A 74 6.16 -4.44 18.77
CA THR A 74 6.36 -3.98 20.16
C THR A 74 5.52 -2.75 20.51
N LEU A 75 5.35 -1.82 19.56
CA LEU A 75 4.58 -0.60 19.77
C LEU A 75 3.07 -0.83 19.74
N THR A 76 2.61 -1.87 19.06
CA THR A 76 1.18 -2.01 18.69
C THR A 76 0.49 -3.22 19.33
N GLN A 77 1.20 -4.26 19.76
CA GLN A 77 0.63 -5.51 20.25
C GLN A 77 -0.39 -5.36 21.41
N ASP A 78 -0.19 -4.38 22.29
CA ASP A 78 -1.07 -4.10 23.43
C ASP A 78 -1.86 -2.78 23.24
N ALA A 79 -1.81 -2.17 22.07
CA ALA A 79 -2.44 -0.88 21.84
C ALA A 79 -3.92 -1.04 21.48
N SER A 80 -4.79 -0.41 22.28
CA SER A 80 -6.26 -0.54 22.15
C SER A 80 -6.84 0.16 20.92
N ASN A 81 -6.06 1.00 20.24
CA ASN A 81 -6.47 1.73 19.04
C ASN A 81 -5.97 1.07 17.73
N VAL A 82 -5.40 -0.13 17.80
CA VAL A 82 -4.96 -0.90 16.63
C VAL A 82 -6.01 -1.94 16.26
N THR A 83 -6.30 -2.06 14.97
CA THR A 83 -7.25 -3.03 14.42
C THR A 83 -6.64 -3.69 13.20
N HIS A 84 -6.61 -5.01 13.20
CA HIS A 84 -6.18 -5.81 12.06
C HIS A 84 -7.30 -5.92 11.04
N LEU A 85 -7.00 -5.59 9.78
CA LEU A 85 -7.95 -5.66 8.67
C LEU A 85 -7.88 -7.02 7.98
N HIS A 86 -9.02 -7.48 7.51
CA HIS A 86 -9.15 -8.73 6.78
C HIS A 86 -9.74 -8.46 5.39
N ARG A 87 -9.45 -9.33 4.43
CA ARG A 87 -10.07 -9.30 3.12
C ARG A 87 -11.60 -9.30 3.25
N GLY A 88 -12.24 -8.34 2.60
CA GLY A 88 -13.69 -8.14 2.65
C GLY A 88 -14.16 -7.11 3.67
N ASP A 89 -13.28 -6.62 4.55
CA ASP A 89 -13.65 -5.54 5.47
C ASP A 89 -13.96 -4.25 4.73
N VAL A 90 -14.88 -3.49 5.29
CA VAL A 90 -15.27 -2.17 4.79
C VAL A 90 -15.29 -1.17 5.93
N LEU A 91 -14.51 -0.09 5.80
CA LEU A 91 -14.45 0.99 6.78
C LEU A 91 -15.08 2.26 6.22
N SER A 92 -15.67 3.06 7.10
CA SER A 92 -16.08 4.43 6.78
C SER A 92 -15.31 5.42 7.65
N ILE A 93 -14.42 6.20 7.04
CA ILE A 93 -13.54 7.14 7.74
C ILE A 93 -13.62 8.49 7.05
N CYS A 94 -13.98 9.53 7.80
CA CYS A 94 -14.05 10.91 7.29
C CYS A 94 -14.88 11.08 6.00
N GLY A 95 -15.94 10.28 5.83
CA GLY A 95 -16.82 10.33 4.64
C GLY A 95 -16.30 9.56 3.42
N LEU A 96 -15.17 8.88 3.56
CA LEU A 96 -14.64 7.96 2.56
C LEU A 96 -14.98 6.51 2.95
N THR A 97 -15.15 5.66 1.95
CA THR A 97 -15.29 4.21 2.12
C THR A 97 -13.99 3.53 1.71
N PHE A 98 -13.46 2.69 2.59
CA PHE A 98 -12.28 1.86 2.37
C PHE A 98 -12.70 0.41 2.27
N SER A 99 -12.53 -0.21 1.11
CA SER A 99 -12.80 -1.63 0.90
C SER A 99 -11.49 -2.39 0.84
N VAL A 100 -11.33 -3.39 1.70
CA VAL A 100 -10.12 -4.23 1.79
C VAL A 100 -10.26 -5.39 0.82
N LEU A 101 -9.49 -5.37 -0.25
CA LEU A 101 -9.50 -6.40 -1.31
C LEU A 101 -8.40 -7.46 -1.13
N ASN A 102 -7.35 -7.13 -0.36
CA ASN A 102 -6.29 -8.04 0.08
C ASN A 102 -5.80 -7.66 1.48
N ALA A 103 -5.46 -8.65 2.27
CA ALA A 103 -4.77 -8.56 3.55
C ALA A 103 -4.03 -9.89 3.79
N TYR A 104 -3.28 -10.00 4.90
CA TYR A 104 -2.66 -11.27 5.29
C TYR A 104 -3.74 -12.35 5.52
N ASP A 105 -3.72 -13.42 4.73
CA ASP A 105 -4.62 -14.56 4.85
C ASP A 105 -4.05 -15.83 4.17
N ASP A 106 -4.77 -16.94 4.29
CA ASP A 106 -4.38 -18.21 3.65
C ASP A 106 -4.25 -18.11 2.12
N THR A 107 -4.96 -17.17 1.47
CA THR A 107 -4.84 -16.95 0.04
C THR A 107 -3.46 -16.41 -0.31
N VAL A 108 -2.94 -15.48 0.48
CA VAL A 108 -1.57 -14.97 0.33
C VAL A 108 -0.58 -16.12 0.50
N LEU A 109 -0.69 -16.87 1.60
CA LEU A 109 0.24 -17.98 1.90
C LEU A 109 0.31 -19.04 0.80
N GLN A 110 -0.77 -19.22 0.04
CA GLN A 110 -0.85 -20.20 -1.06
C GLN A 110 -0.37 -19.65 -2.41
N ASN A 111 -0.21 -18.32 -2.57
CA ASN A 111 0.04 -17.68 -3.86
C ASN A 111 1.33 -16.86 -3.93
N VAL A 112 2.17 -16.82 -2.90
CA VAL A 112 3.38 -15.99 -2.87
C VAL A 112 4.53 -16.44 -3.78
N GLY A 113 4.35 -17.49 -4.58
CA GLY A 113 5.35 -17.99 -5.50
C GLY A 113 6.59 -18.59 -4.83
N ASP A 114 7.65 -18.81 -5.62
CA ASP A 114 8.89 -19.44 -5.14
C ASP A 114 9.74 -18.48 -4.28
N GLU A 115 9.60 -17.19 -4.48
CA GLU A 115 10.33 -16.16 -3.72
C GLU A 115 9.83 -15.99 -2.30
N LYS A 116 8.64 -16.49 -1.97
CA LYS A 116 8.03 -16.44 -0.64
C LYS A 116 7.98 -15.04 -0.01
N ASP A 117 7.77 -14.03 -0.85
CA ASP A 117 7.66 -12.65 -0.43
C ASP A 117 6.32 -12.39 0.28
N TYR A 118 6.24 -12.90 1.51
CA TYR A 118 5.01 -12.84 2.30
C TYR A 118 4.66 -11.42 2.72
N GLN A 119 5.63 -10.60 3.10
CA GLN A 119 5.36 -9.25 3.59
C GLN A 119 4.77 -8.36 2.48
N ASN A 120 5.41 -8.32 1.32
CA ASN A 120 4.90 -7.53 0.20
C ASN A 120 3.54 -8.06 -0.28
N ASN A 121 3.42 -9.36 -0.51
CA ASN A 121 2.18 -9.95 -1.03
C ASN A 121 1.01 -9.94 -0.04
N ALA A 122 1.29 -9.85 1.28
CA ALA A 122 0.28 -9.64 2.32
C ALA A 122 -0.13 -8.18 2.50
N SER A 123 0.43 -7.25 1.75
CA SER A 123 0.05 -5.83 1.81
C SER A 123 -1.45 -5.64 1.63
N LEU A 124 -2.00 -4.60 2.23
CA LEU A 124 -3.37 -4.19 1.98
C LEU A 124 -3.54 -3.75 0.52
N LEU A 125 -4.47 -4.38 -0.20
CA LEU A 125 -5.06 -3.84 -1.42
C LEU A 125 -6.32 -3.08 -1.01
N LEU A 126 -6.28 -1.76 -1.10
CA LEU A 126 -7.38 -0.92 -0.65
C LEU A 126 -8.01 -0.16 -1.81
N LYS A 127 -9.34 -0.27 -1.95
CA LYS A 127 -10.10 0.66 -2.76
C LYS A 127 -10.71 1.73 -1.87
N VAL A 128 -10.29 2.98 -2.07
CA VAL A 128 -10.81 4.15 -1.35
C VAL A 128 -11.76 4.89 -2.26
N SER A 129 -13.01 5.04 -1.82
CA SER A 129 -14.07 5.67 -2.62
C SER A 129 -14.69 6.85 -1.89
N SER A 130 -14.90 7.93 -2.63
CA SER A 130 -15.77 9.04 -2.28
C SER A 130 -17.11 8.91 -3.04
N VAL A 131 -17.90 9.97 -3.05
CA VAL A 131 -19.20 9.98 -3.77
C VAL A 131 -19.02 9.84 -5.28
N ASN A 132 -17.99 10.46 -5.87
CA ASN A 132 -17.85 10.59 -7.32
C ASN A 132 -16.52 10.06 -7.88
N SER A 133 -15.63 9.60 -7.03
CA SER A 133 -14.30 9.11 -7.50
C SER A 133 -13.73 8.07 -6.55
N SER A 134 -12.81 7.26 -7.08
CA SER A 134 -12.15 6.22 -6.30
C SER A 134 -10.69 6.05 -6.69
N MET A 135 -9.90 5.55 -5.74
CA MET A 135 -8.49 5.23 -5.92
C MET A 135 -8.21 3.82 -5.40
N LEU A 136 -7.43 3.08 -6.16
CA LEU A 136 -6.91 1.78 -5.77
C LEU A 136 -5.46 1.96 -5.28
N PHE A 137 -5.21 1.59 -4.03
CA PHE A 137 -3.87 1.52 -3.44
C PHE A 137 -3.42 0.06 -3.47
N CYS A 138 -2.43 -0.24 -4.32
CA CYS A 138 -1.91 -1.60 -4.49
C CYS A 138 -0.79 -1.94 -3.52
N SER A 139 -0.29 -0.94 -2.78
CA SER A 139 0.82 -1.10 -1.84
C SER A 139 2.00 -1.81 -2.50
N ASP A 140 2.58 -2.84 -1.88
CA ASP A 140 3.73 -3.55 -2.45
C ASP A 140 3.40 -4.96 -2.95
N ILE A 141 2.12 -5.21 -3.24
CA ILE A 141 1.72 -6.50 -3.80
C ILE A 141 2.35 -6.70 -5.18
N LYS A 142 2.95 -7.88 -5.37
CA LYS A 142 3.65 -8.29 -6.58
C LYS A 142 2.77 -9.15 -7.49
N TYR A 143 3.29 -9.42 -8.69
CA TYR A 143 2.61 -10.19 -9.73
C TYR A 143 2.18 -11.60 -9.30
N ASP A 144 2.82 -12.19 -8.28
CA ASP A 144 2.46 -13.51 -7.74
C ASP A 144 0.98 -13.59 -7.33
N MET A 145 0.44 -12.49 -6.82
CA MET A 145 -0.95 -12.39 -6.38
C MET A 145 -1.94 -12.10 -7.52
N ASN A 146 -1.47 -11.89 -8.74
CA ASN A 146 -2.27 -11.39 -9.85
C ASN A 146 -3.50 -12.25 -10.12
N ASP A 147 -3.31 -13.56 -10.36
CA ASP A 147 -4.39 -14.46 -10.77
C ASP A 147 -5.41 -14.65 -9.64
N SER A 148 -4.94 -14.78 -8.40
CA SER A 148 -5.80 -14.95 -7.23
C SER A 148 -6.67 -13.70 -6.99
N LEU A 149 -6.11 -12.50 -7.15
CA LEU A 149 -6.83 -11.24 -6.99
C LEU A 149 -7.80 -10.98 -8.14
N LEU A 150 -7.40 -11.27 -9.39
CA LEU A 150 -8.33 -11.18 -10.52
C LEU A 150 -9.51 -12.14 -10.34
N ALA A 151 -9.26 -13.37 -9.87
CA ALA A 151 -10.33 -14.31 -9.60
C ALA A 151 -11.26 -13.86 -8.46
N ALA A 152 -10.70 -13.23 -7.41
CA ALA A 152 -11.44 -12.88 -6.21
C ALA A 152 -12.20 -11.54 -6.33
N CYS A 153 -11.62 -10.52 -6.99
CA CYS A 153 -12.14 -9.15 -6.89
C CYS A 153 -12.08 -8.34 -8.20
N LYS A 154 -11.94 -8.97 -9.38
CA LYS A 154 -11.86 -8.26 -10.67
C LYS A 154 -12.93 -7.20 -10.84
N ASP A 155 -14.17 -7.51 -10.51
CA ASP A 155 -15.31 -6.60 -10.66
C ASP A 155 -15.29 -5.40 -9.68
N GLN A 156 -14.41 -5.45 -8.68
CA GLN A 156 -14.25 -4.41 -7.67
C GLN A 156 -13.08 -3.47 -7.98
N LEU A 157 -12.18 -3.81 -8.92
CA LEU A 157 -10.96 -3.06 -9.20
C LEU A 157 -11.21 -1.71 -9.87
N ALA A 158 -12.29 -1.56 -10.66
CA ALA A 158 -12.56 -0.36 -11.46
C ALA A 158 -12.50 0.93 -10.63
N CYS A 159 -11.65 1.89 -11.04
CA CYS A 159 -11.37 3.13 -10.29
C CYS A 159 -10.86 4.24 -11.22
N ASP A 160 -10.73 5.47 -10.71
CA ASP A 160 -10.24 6.63 -11.44
C ASP A 160 -8.71 6.76 -11.35
N TYR A 161 -8.15 6.36 -10.21
CA TYR A 161 -6.74 6.50 -9.85
C TYR A 161 -6.19 5.18 -9.34
N VAL A 162 -4.91 4.89 -9.64
CA VAL A 162 -4.18 3.72 -9.12
C VAL A 162 -2.83 4.17 -8.57
N GLN A 163 -2.48 3.78 -7.35
CA GLN A 163 -1.08 3.65 -6.92
C GLN A 163 -0.64 2.23 -7.31
N THR A 164 0.42 2.13 -8.11
CA THR A 164 0.89 0.85 -8.68
C THR A 164 1.53 -0.03 -7.62
N GLY A 165 1.41 -1.35 -7.77
CA GLY A 165 2.02 -2.28 -6.84
C GLY A 165 3.55 -2.18 -6.84
N HIS A 166 4.16 -2.37 -5.68
CA HIS A 166 5.59 -2.49 -5.44
C HIS A 166 6.43 -1.43 -6.16
N HIS A 167 6.05 -0.16 -6.02
CA HIS A 167 6.73 0.98 -6.68
C HIS A 167 6.85 0.86 -8.20
N GLY A 168 5.97 0.05 -8.83
CA GLY A 168 6.00 -0.29 -10.25
C GLY A 168 6.93 -1.45 -10.62
N ASN A 169 7.73 -1.99 -9.66
CA ASN A 169 8.62 -3.11 -9.91
C ASN A 169 7.93 -4.44 -9.63
N TRP A 170 8.08 -5.42 -10.51
CA TRP A 170 7.42 -6.75 -10.37
C TRP A 170 5.94 -6.64 -10.01
N SER A 171 5.32 -5.56 -10.47
CA SER A 171 3.95 -5.17 -10.19
C SER A 171 2.94 -6.05 -10.94
N PHE A 172 1.66 -5.75 -10.82
CA PHE A 172 0.59 -6.48 -11.47
C PHE A 172 0.68 -6.52 -13.00
N SER A 173 0.01 -7.50 -13.60
CA SER A 173 -0.08 -7.65 -15.04
C SER A 173 -0.88 -6.52 -15.71
N GLU A 174 -0.74 -6.45 -17.03
CA GLU A 174 -1.57 -5.60 -17.89
C GLU A 174 -3.07 -5.88 -17.67
N GLU A 175 -3.49 -7.15 -17.56
CA GLU A 175 -4.89 -7.53 -17.33
C GLU A 175 -5.45 -6.93 -16.03
N PHE A 176 -4.65 -6.91 -14.95
CA PHE A 176 -5.06 -6.31 -13.69
C PHE A 176 -5.29 -4.80 -13.83
N TYR A 177 -4.34 -4.09 -14.46
CA TYR A 177 -4.47 -2.65 -14.66
C TYR A 177 -5.54 -2.28 -15.68
N ASP A 178 -5.82 -3.14 -16.67
CA ASP A 178 -6.94 -2.96 -17.59
C ASP A 178 -8.28 -3.16 -16.87
N ALA A 179 -8.37 -4.10 -15.92
CA ALA A 179 -9.55 -4.28 -15.07
C ALA A 179 -9.77 -3.06 -14.13
N ALA A 180 -8.71 -2.47 -13.62
CA ALA A 180 -8.78 -1.22 -12.85
C ALA A 180 -9.25 -0.04 -13.72
N GLY A 181 -8.88 -0.01 -14.99
CA GLY A 181 -9.36 0.93 -16.00
C GLY A 181 -9.02 2.40 -15.74
N ALA A 182 -8.20 2.70 -14.74
CA ALA A 182 -7.88 4.06 -14.31
C ALA A 182 -7.32 4.93 -15.44
N SER A 183 -7.49 6.24 -15.31
CA SER A 183 -6.91 7.22 -16.22
C SER A 183 -5.57 7.77 -15.73
N VAL A 184 -5.33 7.71 -14.42
CA VAL A 184 -4.13 8.26 -13.76
C VAL A 184 -3.50 7.18 -12.86
N TYR A 185 -2.20 6.98 -13.03
CA TYR A 185 -1.39 6.03 -12.28
C TYR A 185 -0.28 6.76 -11.54
N PHE A 186 -0.12 6.43 -10.26
CA PHE A 186 0.96 6.87 -9.42
C PHE A 186 2.00 5.75 -9.33
N ILE A 187 3.24 6.05 -9.73
CA ILE A 187 4.39 5.19 -9.46
C ILE A 187 5.21 5.91 -8.39
N ASP A 188 5.15 5.41 -7.17
CA ASP A 188 5.79 5.99 -5.99
C ASP A 188 7.29 5.66 -5.93
N ALA A 189 7.97 5.94 -7.03
CA ALA A 189 9.40 5.79 -7.22
C ALA A 189 10.00 7.03 -7.92
N PRO A 190 11.30 7.33 -7.71
CA PRO A 190 11.97 8.43 -8.37
C PRO A 190 12.29 8.08 -9.84
N SER A 191 12.55 9.12 -10.65
CA SER A 191 12.92 8.96 -12.07
C SER A 191 14.17 8.11 -12.29
N SER A 192 15.08 8.05 -11.31
CA SER A 192 16.23 7.13 -11.36
C SER A 192 15.84 5.65 -11.42
N ILE A 193 14.61 5.32 -11.08
CA ILE A 193 14.00 3.99 -11.19
C ILE A 193 13.05 3.95 -12.38
N THR A 194 12.10 4.88 -12.45
CA THR A 194 11.04 4.86 -13.48
C THR A 194 11.51 5.19 -14.90
N ASP A 195 12.68 5.82 -15.06
CA ASP A 195 13.30 6.11 -16.36
C ASP A 195 14.54 5.24 -16.64
N ASN A 196 14.86 4.27 -15.76
CA ASN A 196 16.00 3.38 -15.91
C ASN A 196 15.52 1.99 -16.40
N ALA A 197 15.96 1.61 -17.60
CA ALA A 197 15.56 0.35 -18.24
C ALA A 197 15.99 -0.93 -17.49
N ASP A 198 16.86 -0.81 -16.48
CA ASP A 198 17.24 -1.93 -15.62
C ASP A 198 16.12 -2.31 -14.61
N PHE A 199 15.11 -1.43 -14.45
CA PHE A 199 14.00 -1.65 -13.54
C PHE A 199 12.68 -1.93 -14.27
N PRO A 200 11.90 -2.93 -13.86
CA PRO A 200 10.58 -3.21 -14.42
C PRO A 200 9.61 -2.02 -14.40
N ALA A 201 9.74 -1.14 -13.41
CA ALA A 201 8.93 0.09 -13.29
C ALA A 201 9.02 0.99 -14.53
N SER A 202 10.17 1.01 -15.23
CA SER A 202 10.33 1.79 -16.46
C SER A 202 9.51 1.22 -17.62
N THR A 203 9.41 -0.10 -17.69
CA THR A 203 8.56 -0.79 -18.67
C THR A 203 7.09 -0.51 -18.38
N LEU A 204 6.65 -0.69 -17.14
CA LEU A 204 5.28 -0.37 -16.72
C LEU A 204 4.91 1.09 -17.05
N LYS A 205 5.78 2.04 -16.73
CA LYS A 205 5.58 3.47 -17.07
C LYS A 205 5.39 3.66 -18.58
N SER A 206 6.25 3.05 -19.38
CA SER A 206 6.20 3.14 -20.85
C SER A 206 4.92 2.56 -21.42
N ASP A 207 4.47 1.40 -20.91
CA ASP A 207 3.26 0.72 -21.35
C ASP A 207 2.00 1.53 -21.00
N LEU A 208 1.93 2.07 -19.79
CA LEU A 208 0.83 2.94 -19.37
C LEU A 208 0.76 4.22 -20.24
N LEU A 209 1.90 4.86 -20.50
CA LEU A 209 1.97 6.04 -21.39
C LEU A 209 1.55 5.68 -22.82
N ALA A 210 1.97 4.54 -23.36
CA ALA A 210 1.57 4.06 -24.68
C ALA A 210 0.06 3.82 -24.81
N LYS A 211 -0.60 3.45 -23.70
CA LYS A 211 -2.06 3.33 -23.59
C LYS A 211 -2.77 4.68 -23.39
N GLY A 212 -2.05 5.80 -23.41
CA GLY A 212 -2.61 7.14 -23.22
C GLY A 212 -2.99 7.46 -21.77
N LYS A 213 -2.45 6.73 -20.80
CA LYS A 213 -2.66 7.01 -19.39
C LYS A 213 -1.78 8.14 -18.90
N THR A 214 -2.22 8.85 -17.87
CA THR A 214 -1.35 9.80 -17.14
C THR A 214 -0.56 9.03 -16.09
N VAL A 215 0.75 9.17 -16.09
CA VAL A 215 1.64 8.56 -15.12
C VAL A 215 2.34 9.66 -14.31
N LEU A 216 2.24 9.56 -13.00
CA LEU A 216 2.81 10.49 -12.01
C LEU A 216 3.85 9.74 -11.17
N ASP A 217 5.09 10.19 -11.19
CA ASP A 217 6.19 9.69 -10.34
C ASP A 217 6.77 10.82 -9.47
N PHE A 218 7.75 10.52 -8.63
CA PHE A 218 8.38 11.52 -7.74
C PHE A 218 9.47 12.35 -8.41
N SER A 219 9.50 12.39 -9.74
CA SER A 219 10.61 13.00 -10.49
C SER A 219 10.73 14.52 -10.33
N THR A 220 9.63 15.22 -10.11
CA THR A 220 9.63 16.70 -10.13
C THR A 220 9.02 17.33 -8.89
N ALA A 221 7.95 16.81 -8.35
CA ALA A 221 7.23 17.37 -7.21
C ALA A 221 6.30 16.31 -6.59
N PRO A 222 5.81 16.54 -5.36
CA PRO A 222 4.71 15.76 -4.80
C PRO A 222 3.48 15.82 -5.71
N ASN A 223 2.88 14.67 -5.98
CA ASN A 223 1.67 14.55 -6.78
C ASN A 223 0.46 14.44 -5.85
N THR A 224 -0.63 15.10 -6.19
CA THR A 224 -1.85 15.12 -5.37
C THR A 224 -3.08 14.99 -6.27
N VAL A 225 -4.02 14.18 -5.85
CA VAL A 225 -5.38 14.14 -6.40
C VAL A 225 -6.39 14.33 -5.27
N THR A 226 -7.55 14.85 -5.62
CA THR A 226 -8.67 15.00 -4.68
C THR A 226 -9.78 14.04 -5.10
N LEU A 227 -10.15 13.14 -4.20
CA LEU A 227 -11.35 12.32 -4.37
C LEU A 227 -12.59 13.22 -4.10
N LYS A 228 -13.56 13.23 -5.02
CA LYS A 228 -14.71 14.15 -5.01
C LYS A 228 -16.01 13.41 -4.74
#